data_e34bb9cac04ee1a49ee8828e0c324023
#
_entry.id   e34bb9cac04ee1a49ee8828e0c324023
#
_cell.length_a   1.000
_cell.length_b   1.000
_cell.length_c   1.000
_cell.angle_alpha   90.00
_cell.angle_beta   90.00
_cell.angle_gamma   90.00
#
_symmetry.space_group_name_H-M   'P 1'
#
loop_
_entity.id
_entity.type
_entity.pdbx_description
1 polymer ?
#
loop_
_entity_poly.entity_id
_entity_poly.type
_entity_poly.pdbx_seq_one_letter_code
_entity_poly.pdbx_strand_id
1 'polypeptide(L)'
;ANKAKVPLLIYKTDIFKKITQHALVNKNIKIKIPACRQAGLKNKLPSTFVPGRNLIFLSIAAIYAYQLGISNLITGVCQTDYSGYPDCRDKFIKSLEKSINLAMETKFKIHTPLMWLTKAQTIKLMQQLGQIELLKSTHTCYKGLSPACGTCPACKLRLKGFKEAGIKDPLKYQ
;
A
#
# COMPACT_ATOMS: atom_id res chain seq x y z
N ALA A 1 0.50 -12.21 -9.70
CA ALA A 1 1.39 -13.33 -9.46
C ALA A 1 1.77 -14.04 -10.78
N ASN A 2 0.84 -14.62 -11.56
CA ASN A 2 1.15 -15.38 -12.78
C ASN A 2 2.01 -14.59 -13.79
N LYS A 3 1.66 -13.32 -14.09
CA LYS A 3 2.46 -12.48 -14.99
C LYS A 3 3.86 -12.16 -14.46
N ALA A 4 4.02 -12.12 -13.15
CA ALA A 4 5.31 -11.91 -12.49
C ALA A 4 6.03 -13.22 -12.19
N LYS A 5 5.47 -14.39 -12.59
CA LYS A 5 6.02 -15.72 -12.35
C LYS A 5 6.39 -16.00 -10.89
N VAL A 6 5.57 -15.51 -9.96
CA VAL A 6 5.76 -15.73 -8.51
C VAL A 6 4.57 -16.51 -7.93
N PRO A 7 4.81 -17.39 -6.93
CA PRO A 7 3.74 -18.08 -6.21
C PRO A 7 2.75 -17.10 -5.59
N LEU A 8 1.48 -17.50 -5.48
CA LEU A 8 0.44 -16.71 -4.85
C LEU A 8 -0.24 -17.54 -3.76
N LEU A 9 -0.25 -16.99 -2.55
CA LEU A 9 -1.06 -17.48 -1.47
C LEU A 9 -2.13 -16.43 -1.11
N ILE A 10 -3.35 -16.88 -0.90
CA ILE A 10 -4.49 -16.00 -0.60
C ILE A 10 -5.07 -16.38 0.75
N TYR A 11 -4.96 -15.47 1.74
CA TYR A 11 -5.72 -15.54 2.98
C TYR A 11 -6.92 -14.62 2.92
N LYS A 12 -8.11 -15.18 3.15
CA LYS A 12 -9.34 -14.38 3.25
C LYS A 12 -9.56 -13.95 4.69
N THR A 13 -9.83 -12.68 4.92
CA THR A 13 -10.20 -12.14 6.22
C THR A 13 -11.28 -11.09 6.08
N ASP A 14 -12.23 -11.08 7.00
CA ASP A 14 -13.31 -10.07 7.08
C ASP A 14 -13.19 -9.20 8.35
N ILE A 15 -12.10 -9.36 9.10
CA ILE A 15 -11.89 -8.68 10.39
C ILE A 15 -12.13 -7.17 10.30
N PHE A 16 -11.58 -6.50 9.27
CA PHE A 16 -11.76 -5.06 9.12
C PHE A 16 -13.22 -4.66 8.86
N LYS A 17 -14.01 -5.49 8.19
CA LYS A 17 -15.44 -5.25 7.98
C LYS A 17 -16.23 -5.33 9.28
N LYS A 18 -15.82 -6.20 10.20
CA LYS A 18 -16.49 -6.42 11.47
C LYS A 18 -16.16 -5.37 12.52
N ILE A 19 -14.91 -4.86 12.54
CA ILE A 19 -14.43 -4.01 13.62
C ILE A 19 -14.19 -2.55 13.24
N THR A 20 -14.32 -2.18 11.94
CA THR A 20 -14.05 -0.80 11.50
C THR A 20 -15.17 -0.22 10.63
N GLN A 21 -15.35 1.11 10.69
CA GLN A 21 -16.33 1.88 9.91
C GLN A 21 -15.58 2.87 8.99
N HIS A 22 -14.82 2.36 8.00
CA HIS A 22 -14.04 3.21 7.09
C HIS A 22 -14.50 3.08 5.63
N ALA A 23 -14.26 4.12 4.82
CA ALA A 23 -14.74 4.20 3.44
C ALA A 23 -14.27 3.06 2.51
N LEU A 24 -13.17 2.36 2.83
CA LEU A 24 -12.71 1.21 2.05
C LEU A 24 -13.38 -0.12 2.44
N VAL A 25 -14.02 -0.19 3.61
CA VAL A 25 -14.72 -1.38 4.10
C VAL A 25 -16.23 -1.20 4.14
N ASN A 26 -16.73 0.03 4.19
CA ASN A 26 -18.15 0.38 4.18
C ASN A 26 -18.46 1.30 2.99
N LYS A 27 -19.16 0.77 1.99
CA LYS A 27 -19.51 1.49 0.75
C LYS A 27 -20.42 2.70 0.95
N ASN A 28 -21.12 2.80 2.10
CA ASN A 28 -22.00 3.92 2.42
C ASN A 28 -21.22 5.16 2.88
N ILE A 29 -19.93 5.03 3.18
CA ILE A 29 -19.10 6.15 3.62
C ILE A 29 -18.41 6.76 2.39
N LYS A 30 -18.68 8.05 2.14
CA LYS A 30 -18.04 8.78 1.04
C LYS A 30 -16.52 8.88 1.25
N ILE A 31 -15.77 8.60 0.20
CA ILE A 31 -14.32 8.78 0.17
C ILE A 31 -14.03 10.28 0.18
N LYS A 32 -13.61 10.80 1.34
CA LYS A 32 -13.17 12.18 1.51
C LYS A 32 -11.65 12.22 1.65
N ILE A 33 -11.01 13.12 0.89
CA ILE A 33 -9.64 13.54 1.20
C ILE A 33 -9.81 14.69 2.19
N PRO A 34 -9.13 14.69 3.33
CA PRO A 34 -9.02 15.91 4.12
C PRO A 34 -8.45 17.00 3.21
N ALA A 35 -9.14 18.12 3.07
CA ALA A 35 -8.69 19.26 2.27
C ALA A 35 -7.37 19.84 2.77
N CYS A 36 -6.85 19.35 3.88
CA CYS A 36 -5.70 19.93 4.52
C CYS A 36 -4.55 18.95 4.66
N ARG A 37 -3.73 19.06 3.68
CA ARG A 37 -2.32 19.25 3.96
C ARG A 37 -1.96 20.74 3.97
N GLN A 38 -2.89 21.62 4.26
CA GLN A 38 -2.60 22.99 4.68
C GLN A 38 -1.97 22.92 6.07
N ALA A 39 -0.80 23.52 6.19
CA ALA A 39 -0.06 23.65 7.43
C ALA A 39 -1.01 24.02 8.59
N GLY A 40 -1.01 23.21 9.65
CA GLY A 40 -1.62 23.60 10.92
C GLY A 40 -2.72 22.70 11.48
N LEU A 41 -3.39 21.83 10.74
CA LEU A 41 -4.39 20.92 11.32
C LEU A 41 -3.78 19.57 11.68
N LYS A 42 -3.24 19.47 12.87
CA LYS A 42 -2.87 18.19 13.52
C LYS A 42 -4.12 17.28 13.55
N ASN A 43 -4.00 16.07 12.96
CA ASN A 43 -4.85 14.91 13.24
C ASN A 43 -6.10 14.63 12.40
N LYS A 44 -6.20 14.97 11.09
CA LYS A 44 -7.27 14.35 10.28
C LYS A 44 -6.68 13.33 9.30
N LEU A 45 -6.76 12.05 9.68
CA LEU A 45 -6.43 10.94 8.77
C LEU A 45 -7.46 10.87 7.63
N PRO A 46 -7.07 10.44 6.43
CA PRO A 46 -8.00 10.23 5.33
C PRO A 46 -9.11 9.24 5.70
N SER A 47 -10.32 9.42 5.18
CA SER A 47 -11.44 8.47 5.38
C SER A 47 -11.15 7.06 4.86
N THR A 48 -10.12 6.93 4.04
CA THR A 48 -9.61 5.65 3.50
C THR A 48 -8.58 4.98 4.40
N PHE A 49 -8.20 5.61 5.50
CA PHE A 49 -7.33 4.99 6.50
C PHE A 49 -8.10 3.90 7.26
N VAL A 50 -7.59 2.68 7.22
CA VAL A 50 -8.10 1.55 8.01
C VAL A 50 -7.11 1.32 9.15
N PRO A 51 -7.46 1.61 10.40
CA PRO A 51 -6.55 1.47 11.54
C PRO A 51 -5.97 0.07 11.63
N GLY A 52 -4.64 -0.01 11.78
CA GLY A 52 -3.94 -1.28 11.98
C GLY A 52 -3.90 -2.21 10.77
N ARG A 53 -4.27 -1.76 9.56
CA ARG A 53 -4.29 -2.62 8.38
C ARG A 53 -2.92 -3.23 8.10
N ASN A 54 -1.87 -2.43 8.01
CA ASN A 54 -0.52 -2.94 7.75
C ASN A 54 0.05 -3.69 8.96
N LEU A 55 -0.34 -3.35 10.19
CA LEU A 55 -0.03 -4.13 11.38
C LEU A 55 -0.52 -5.58 11.23
N ILE A 56 -1.80 -5.76 10.95
CA ILE A 56 -2.40 -7.10 10.80
C ILE A 56 -1.80 -7.85 9.61
N PHE A 57 -1.68 -7.19 8.45
CA PHE A 57 -1.16 -7.87 7.25
C PHE A 57 0.28 -8.34 7.43
N LEU A 58 1.16 -7.51 7.97
CA LEU A 58 2.56 -7.88 8.18
C LEU A 58 2.71 -8.91 9.31
N SER A 59 1.86 -8.86 10.35
CA SER A 59 1.84 -9.89 11.39
C SER A 59 1.42 -11.25 10.82
N ILE A 60 0.36 -11.32 10.01
CA ILE A 60 -0.06 -12.56 9.34
C ILE A 60 1.05 -13.08 8.41
N ALA A 61 1.68 -12.18 7.63
CA ALA A 61 2.79 -12.56 6.77
C ALA A 61 3.98 -13.13 7.55
N ALA A 62 4.31 -12.53 8.71
CA ALA A 62 5.38 -13.01 9.58
C ALA A 62 5.07 -14.39 10.18
N ILE A 63 3.84 -14.61 10.66
CA ILE A 63 3.39 -15.92 11.18
C ILE A 63 3.54 -16.99 10.09
N TYR A 64 3.10 -16.68 8.87
CA TYR A 64 3.22 -17.63 7.77
C TYR A 64 4.68 -17.87 7.37
N ALA A 65 5.49 -16.82 7.27
CA ALA A 65 6.92 -16.92 6.97
C ALA A 65 7.67 -17.76 8.01
N TYR A 66 7.31 -17.60 9.30
CA TYR A 66 7.84 -18.41 10.40
C TYR A 66 7.63 -19.91 10.16
N GLN A 67 6.41 -20.31 9.78
CA GLN A 67 6.09 -21.72 9.48
C GLN A 67 6.91 -22.28 8.30
N LEU A 68 7.37 -21.42 7.41
CA LEU A 68 8.17 -21.80 6.24
C LEU A 68 9.70 -21.66 6.47
N GLY A 69 10.14 -21.26 7.66
CA GLY A 69 11.55 -20.98 7.94
C GLY A 69 12.10 -19.76 7.17
N ILE A 70 11.23 -18.85 6.71
CA ILE A 70 11.60 -17.63 5.97
C ILE A 70 11.76 -16.48 6.97
N SER A 71 12.88 -15.77 6.90
CA SER A 71 13.19 -14.65 7.80
C SER A 71 13.11 -13.26 7.13
N ASN A 72 12.79 -13.17 5.84
CA ASN A 72 12.73 -11.91 5.10
C ASN A 72 11.32 -11.64 4.61
N LEU A 73 10.78 -10.48 4.98
CA LEU A 73 9.51 -9.97 4.49
C LEU A 73 9.75 -8.74 3.62
N ILE A 74 9.01 -8.60 2.53
CA ILE A 74 9.09 -7.43 1.67
C ILE A 74 7.71 -6.79 1.56
N THR A 75 7.64 -5.48 1.75
CA THR A 75 6.40 -4.72 1.59
C THR A 75 6.60 -3.45 0.75
N GLY A 76 5.58 -3.08 -0.01
CA GLY A 76 5.57 -1.89 -0.85
C GLY A 76 5.10 -0.62 -0.14
N VAL A 77 5.15 -0.55 1.19
CA VAL A 77 4.81 0.68 1.92
C VAL A 77 5.78 1.81 1.57
N CYS A 78 5.27 3.04 1.60
CA CYS A 78 5.99 4.23 1.20
C CYS A 78 5.58 5.41 2.10
N GLN A 79 6.54 6.07 2.71
CA GLN A 79 6.29 7.22 3.59
C GLN A 79 6.15 8.52 2.80
N THR A 80 6.84 8.64 1.67
CA THR A 80 6.80 9.81 0.78
C THR A 80 5.54 9.87 -0.06
N ASP A 81 4.80 8.78 -0.15
CA ASP A 81 3.48 8.74 -0.76
C ASP A 81 2.53 9.61 0.08
N TYR A 82 1.87 10.56 -0.57
CA TYR A 82 1.01 11.56 0.05
C TYR A 82 -0.25 11.00 0.76
N SER A 83 -0.37 9.71 0.97
CA SER A 83 -1.48 9.07 1.69
C SER A 83 -1.54 9.44 3.19
N GLY A 84 -0.40 9.72 3.81
CA GLY A 84 -0.30 10.15 5.21
C GLY A 84 -0.66 9.08 6.23
N TYR A 85 -0.72 7.81 5.84
CA TYR A 85 -1.06 6.70 6.74
C TYR A 85 0.07 6.45 7.75
N PRO A 86 -0.24 6.44 9.07
CA PRO A 86 0.78 6.18 10.10
C PRO A 86 1.47 4.83 9.95
N ASP A 87 0.71 3.82 9.53
CA ASP A 87 1.15 2.44 9.36
C ASP A 87 1.92 2.17 8.04
N CYS A 88 2.26 3.25 7.30
CA CYS A 88 3.19 3.22 6.16
C CYS A 88 4.53 3.89 6.47
N ARG A 89 4.75 4.38 7.70
CA ARG A 89 5.95 5.12 8.07
C ARG A 89 7.10 4.19 8.44
N ASP A 90 8.32 4.58 8.13
CA ASP A 90 9.55 3.85 8.48
C ASP A 90 9.64 3.52 9.97
N LYS A 91 9.33 4.51 10.83
CA LYS A 91 9.31 4.30 12.29
C LYS A 91 8.34 3.20 12.73
N PHE A 92 7.15 3.14 12.11
CA PHE A 92 6.19 2.07 12.40
C PHE A 92 6.74 0.70 11.98
N ILE A 93 7.28 0.59 10.75
CA ILE A 93 7.83 -0.68 10.25
C ILE A 93 8.96 -1.20 11.13
N LYS A 94 9.89 -0.33 11.54
CA LYS A 94 10.99 -0.69 12.46
C LYS A 94 10.48 -1.16 13.83
N SER A 95 9.46 -0.49 14.37
CA SER A 95 8.85 -0.90 15.64
C SER A 95 8.13 -2.23 15.51
N LEU A 96 7.42 -2.46 14.41
CA LEU A 96 6.73 -3.72 14.13
C LEU A 96 7.73 -4.88 13.96
N GLU A 97 8.81 -4.67 13.20
CA GLU A 97 9.89 -5.65 13.05
C GLU A 97 10.44 -6.08 14.42
N LYS A 98 10.72 -5.11 15.30
CA LYS A 98 11.17 -5.38 16.66
C LYS A 98 10.14 -6.19 17.46
N SER A 99 8.86 -5.80 17.39
CA SER A 99 7.78 -6.47 18.10
C SER A 99 7.58 -7.91 17.62
N ILE A 100 7.61 -8.16 16.31
CA ILE A 100 7.52 -9.50 15.72
C ILE A 100 8.69 -10.36 16.21
N ASN A 101 9.90 -9.82 16.17
CA ASN A 101 11.10 -10.55 16.59
C ASN A 101 11.06 -10.93 18.08
N LEU A 102 10.56 -10.05 18.94
CA LEU A 102 10.36 -10.33 20.36
C LEU A 102 9.25 -11.37 20.58
N ALA A 103 8.13 -11.25 19.86
CA ALA A 103 6.98 -12.12 20.05
C ALA A 103 7.21 -13.55 19.56
N MET A 104 8.11 -13.76 18.60
CA MET A 104 8.35 -15.06 17.97
C MET A 104 9.77 -15.60 18.21
N GLU A 105 10.60 -14.90 19.00
CA GLU A 105 12.02 -15.24 19.26
C GLU A 105 12.80 -15.49 17.96
N THR A 106 12.64 -14.57 16.98
CA THR A 106 13.18 -14.70 15.62
C THR A 106 14.06 -13.52 15.23
N LYS A 107 14.58 -13.58 14.01
CA LYS A 107 15.37 -12.49 13.39
C LYS A 107 14.79 -12.11 12.02
N PHE A 108 13.49 -11.83 11.98
CA PHE A 108 12.86 -11.30 10.77
C PHE A 108 13.45 -9.96 10.38
N LYS A 109 13.57 -9.74 9.06
CA LYS A 109 13.84 -8.44 8.46
C LYS A 109 12.69 -8.02 7.56
N ILE A 110 12.15 -6.83 7.80
CA ILE A 110 11.09 -6.24 6.94
C ILE A 110 11.75 -5.24 5.99
N HIS A 111 11.81 -5.60 4.73
CA HIS A 111 12.37 -4.77 3.66
C HIS A 111 11.30 -3.86 3.07
N THR A 112 11.63 -2.59 2.91
CA THR A 112 10.75 -1.54 2.38
C THR A 112 11.42 -0.78 1.25
N PRO A 113 11.67 -1.42 0.10
CA PRO A 113 12.48 -0.84 -0.98
C PRO A 113 11.91 0.46 -1.57
N LEU A 114 10.62 0.72 -1.34
CA LEU A 114 9.92 1.90 -1.84
C LEU A 114 9.74 3.00 -0.79
N MET A 115 10.24 2.83 0.43
CA MET A 115 9.95 3.68 1.60
C MET A 115 10.13 5.17 1.31
N TRP A 116 11.20 5.52 0.60
CA TRP A 116 11.61 6.90 0.34
C TRP A 116 11.41 7.36 -1.10
N LEU A 117 10.85 6.51 -1.96
CA LEU A 117 10.60 6.85 -3.35
C LEU A 117 9.29 7.60 -3.52
N THR A 118 9.29 8.65 -4.33
CA THR A 118 8.05 9.27 -4.83
C THR A 118 7.35 8.32 -5.81
N LYS A 119 6.07 8.58 -6.10
CA LYS A 119 5.33 7.78 -7.09
C LYS A 119 6.01 7.78 -8.46
N ALA A 120 6.55 8.92 -8.88
CA ALA A 120 7.29 9.04 -10.13
C ALA A 120 8.59 8.21 -10.12
N GLN A 121 9.35 8.25 -9.01
CA GLN A 121 10.56 7.43 -8.87
C GLN A 121 10.26 5.93 -8.86
N THR A 122 9.16 5.51 -8.20
CA THR A 122 8.70 4.10 -8.23
C THR A 122 8.38 3.66 -9.67
N ILE A 123 7.73 4.51 -10.47
CA ILE A 123 7.40 4.22 -11.87
C ILE A 123 8.68 4.13 -12.72
N LYS A 124 9.62 5.06 -12.54
CA LYS A 124 10.93 5.04 -13.22
C LYS A 124 11.72 3.78 -12.85
N LEU A 125 11.69 3.35 -11.59
CA LEU A 125 12.31 2.10 -11.16
C LEU A 125 11.72 0.90 -11.91
N MET A 126 10.41 0.83 -12.07
CA MET A 126 9.75 -0.23 -12.85
C MET A 126 10.19 -0.22 -14.32
N GLN A 127 10.39 0.97 -14.91
CA GLN A 127 10.91 1.11 -16.26
C GLN A 127 12.36 0.62 -16.35
N GLN A 128 13.22 1.03 -15.41
CA GLN A 128 14.63 0.60 -15.37
C GLN A 128 14.77 -0.93 -15.22
N LEU A 129 13.85 -1.55 -14.50
CA LEU A 129 13.76 -3.01 -14.35
C LEU A 129 13.13 -3.72 -15.56
N GLY A 130 12.75 -3.00 -16.62
CA GLY A 130 12.07 -3.58 -17.79
C GLY A 130 10.67 -4.14 -17.49
N GLN A 131 10.03 -3.73 -16.37
CA GLN A 131 8.79 -4.33 -15.85
C GLN A 131 7.60 -3.38 -15.91
N ILE A 132 7.65 -2.30 -16.70
CA ILE A 132 6.59 -1.28 -16.76
C ILE A 132 5.23 -1.88 -17.17
N GLU A 133 5.23 -2.91 -18.02
CA GLU A 133 4.02 -3.57 -18.48
C GLU A 133 3.23 -4.30 -17.37
N LEU A 134 3.90 -4.69 -16.29
CA LEU A 134 3.22 -5.28 -15.12
C LEU A 134 2.24 -4.29 -14.47
N LEU A 135 2.47 -2.98 -14.64
CA LEU A 135 1.60 -1.93 -14.11
C LEU A 135 0.21 -1.92 -14.74
N LYS A 136 0.01 -2.55 -15.91
CA LYS A 136 -1.32 -2.82 -16.48
C LYS A 136 -2.20 -3.68 -15.58
N SER A 137 -1.57 -4.54 -14.78
CA SER A 137 -2.27 -5.50 -13.92
C SER A 137 -2.44 -5.01 -12.49
N THR A 138 -1.99 -3.78 -12.19
CA THR A 138 -2.16 -3.18 -10.87
C THR A 138 -3.50 -2.44 -10.77
N HIS A 139 -4.19 -2.60 -9.63
CA HIS A 139 -5.45 -1.90 -9.36
C HIS A 139 -5.26 -0.86 -8.25
N THR A 140 -5.59 0.41 -8.55
CA THR A 140 -5.41 1.53 -7.62
C THR A 140 -6.73 2.22 -7.28
N CYS A 141 -7.76 2.04 -8.07
CA CYS A 141 -9.03 2.76 -7.95
C CYS A 141 -9.74 2.43 -6.62
N TYR A 142 -9.91 3.42 -5.74
CA TYR A 142 -10.65 3.24 -4.47
C TYR A 142 -12.14 2.93 -4.66
N LYS A 143 -12.73 3.25 -5.82
CA LYS A 143 -14.10 2.90 -6.15
C LYS A 143 -14.22 1.44 -6.64
N GLY A 144 -13.12 0.73 -6.85
CA GLY A 144 -13.12 -0.65 -7.35
C GLY A 144 -13.55 -0.79 -8.82
N LEU A 145 -13.56 0.31 -9.61
CA LEU A 145 -14.05 0.29 -10.99
C LEU A 145 -12.98 -0.20 -11.97
N SER A 146 -13.42 -0.96 -12.98
CA SER A 146 -12.60 -1.38 -14.12
C SER A 146 -13.38 -1.09 -15.42
N PRO A 147 -12.91 -0.17 -16.28
CA PRO A 147 -11.72 0.69 -16.14
C PRO A 147 -11.74 1.58 -14.90
N ALA A 148 -10.56 2.00 -14.45
CA ALA A 148 -10.42 2.84 -13.25
C ALA A 148 -11.07 4.22 -13.44
N CYS A 149 -11.62 4.81 -12.36
CA CYS A 149 -12.44 6.04 -12.49
C CYS A 149 -11.65 7.32 -12.85
N GLY A 150 -10.33 7.33 -12.81
CA GLY A 150 -9.49 8.51 -13.04
C GLY A 150 -9.63 9.66 -12.03
N THR A 151 -10.70 9.68 -11.24
CA THR A 151 -11.11 10.85 -10.42
C THR A 151 -10.90 10.68 -8.91
N CYS A 152 -10.83 9.45 -8.39
CA CYS A 152 -10.58 9.25 -6.96
C CYS A 152 -9.13 9.61 -6.57
N PRO A 153 -8.85 9.83 -5.27
CA PRO A 153 -7.54 10.23 -4.80
C PRO A 153 -6.40 9.34 -5.28
N ALA A 154 -6.60 8.02 -5.25
CA ALA A 154 -5.58 7.08 -5.67
C ALA A 154 -5.32 7.13 -7.19
N CYS A 155 -6.38 7.29 -8.00
CA CYS A 155 -6.23 7.47 -9.44
C CYS A 155 -5.50 8.78 -9.77
N LYS A 156 -5.88 9.90 -9.12
CA LYS A 156 -5.20 11.19 -9.31
C LYS A 156 -3.71 11.12 -8.93
N LEU A 157 -3.38 10.46 -7.82
CA LEU A 157 -1.99 10.28 -7.40
C LEU A 157 -1.21 9.42 -8.40
N ARG A 158 -1.81 8.36 -8.92
CA ARG A 158 -1.22 7.52 -9.96
C ARG A 158 -0.97 8.31 -11.24
N LEU A 159 -1.98 8.99 -11.78
CA LEU A 159 -1.86 9.81 -12.99
C LEU A 159 -0.80 10.90 -12.85
N LYS A 160 -0.75 11.57 -11.69
CA LYS A 160 0.29 12.56 -11.36
C LYS A 160 1.68 11.90 -11.40
N GLY A 161 1.85 10.73 -10.78
CA GLY A 161 3.13 10.02 -10.76
C GLY A 161 3.61 9.64 -12.16
N PHE A 162 2.72 9.14 -13.04
CA PHE A 162 3.06 8.83 -14.43
C PHE A 162 3.43 10.09 -15.22
N LYS A 163 2.68 11.20 -15.06
CA LYS A 163 2.99 12.48 -15.67
C LYS A 163 4.37 12.99 -15.25
N GLU A 164 4.68 12.98 -13.95
CA GLU A 164 5.97 13.42 -13.40
C GLU A 164 7.13 12.49 -13.82
N ALA A 165 6.85 11.21 -14.05
CA ALA A 165 7.84 10.27 -14.57
C ALA A 165 8.12 10.47 -16.07
N GLY A 166 7.26 11.18 -16.80
CA GLY A 166 7.33 11.30 -18.26
C GLY A 166 6.96 10.00 -19.00
N ILE A 167 6.18 9.13 -18.37
CA ILE A 167 5.81 7.80 -18.88
C ILE A 167 4.29 7.74 -19.01
N LYS A 168 3.79 7.17 -20.11
CA LYS A 168 2.35 6.95 -20.31
C LYS A 168 1.86 5.84 -19.35
N ASP A 169 0.77 6.12 -18.61
CA ASP A 169 0.14 5.09 -17.79
C ASP A 169 -0.46 4.00 -18.70
N PRO A 170 -0.06 2.74 -18.52
CA PRO A 170 -0.61 1.65 -19.32
C PRO A 170 -2.04 1.25 -18.91
N LEU A 171 -2.60 1.82 -17.84
CA LEU A 171 -3.96 1.55 -17.40
C LEU A 171 -4.98 2.39 -18.19
N LYS A 172 -6.17 1.82 -18.47
CA LYS A 172 -7.30 2.55 -19.04
C LYS A 172 -8.14 3.17 -17.92
N TYR A 173 -8.72 4.33 -18.22
CA TYR A 173 -9.63 5.07 -17.33
C TYR A 173 -10.98 5.26 -18.00
N GLN A 174 -12.03 5.50 -17.17
CA GLN A 174 -13.36 5.89 -17.66
C GLN A 174 -13.34 7.29 -18.23
#